data_d468bfc127ff0ac49151a0fd7538b2d6
#
_entry.id   d468bfc127ff0ac49151a0fd7538b2d6
#
_cell.length_a   1.000
_cell.length_b   1.000
_cell.length_c   1.000
_cell.angle_alpha   90.00
_cell.angle_beta   90.00
_cell.angle_gamma   90.00
#
_symmetry.space_group_name_H-M   'P 1'
#
loop_
_entity.id
_entity.type
_entity.pdbx_description
1 polymer ?
#
loop_
_entity_poly.entity_id
_entity_poly.type
_entity_poly.pdbx_seq_one_letter_code
_entity_poly.pdbx_strand_id
1 'polypeptide(L)'
;MVKLVGLLLPSLLAYGLCWPALAAKPKRDPPLLFGGPVTKPKVKLPLDPRLPTGVELPATERRPRVTLSRCSFARPVCVHATTVAAAIALPDALLALENAYERIVLAIRLPAPLADDDAGGNDALDWYLDDSADEVSAQSEALRPGRMDAAAVFCRSGAALGAVLERRAALCVGEALASSLDAGESPSARHALALELWWITGSKTSLDVQLIDDAQRHPEAPLVADREPGPSAVGRFALLLEMLETTRSAASPGVLSTSMLSAAASRTPASAAAFDNEPDVFDVLRHSMDEELPRYADLMVDFALRRALAGDRDDGTRLPGLAFAGGFARPQFDWVIPFSTLPRRVISGAPVGPSGAELIWVELDDAPLGAVIGFRAEWEAPVAFQWRILLVDRQGRDVRRVDVTFQERARSADARVMRTDGAKAMLIAGVNLGGVDLAYPFDPDIRPFEPSACTVYLVTM
;
A
#
# COMPACT_ATOMS: atom_id res chain seq x y z
N MET A 1 -3.05 50.11 53.08
CA MET A 1 -3.87 51.03 52.29
C MET A 1 -4.42 50.26 51.11
N VAL A 2 -5.52 49.63 51.21
CA VAL A 2 -6.94 49.93 50.95
C VAL A 2 -7.14 50.84 49.73
N LYS A 3 -7.72 50.20 48.69
CA LYS A 3 -8.94 50.61 48.05
C LYS A 3 -9.51 49.55 47.09
N LEU A 4 -10.64 49.02 47.49
CA LEU A 4 -11.69 48.41 46.65
C LEU A 4 -12.27 49.46 45.69
N VAL A 5 -12.85 49.05 44.55
CA VAL A 5 -14.04 49.50 43.83
C VAL A 5 -14.01 48.73 42.54
N GLY A 6 -14.99 48.08 41.98
CA GLY A 6 -16.41 47.94 42.23
C GLY A 6 -16.99 47.17 41.05
N LEU A 7 -17.99 46.40 41.30
CA LEU A 7 -18.81 45.65 40.35
C LEU A 7 -19.44 46.53 39.27
N LEU A 8 -19.56 46.01 38.06
CA LEU A 8 -20.74 46.21 37.20
C LEU A 8 -20.86 45.05 36.21
N LEU A 9 -21.84 44.17 36.42
CA LEU A 9 -22.49 43.37 35.39
C LEU A 9 -23.42 44.27 34.57
N PRO A 10 -23.56 43.99 33.28
CA PRO A 10 -24.94 43.97 32.72
C PRO A 10 -25.24 42.74 31.85
N SER A 11 -26.41 42.18 32.20
CA SER A 11 -27.51 41.85 31.31
C SER A 11 -27.30 40.84 30.20
N LEU A 12 -27.84 39.68 30.45
CA LEU A 12 -28.37 38.71 29.50
C LEU A 12 -29.15 39.37 28.34
N LEU A 13 -28.73 39.05 27.12
CA LEU A 13 -29.57 39.10 25.95
C LEU A 13 -29.52 37.72 25.31
N ALA A 14 -30.59 36.96 25.51
CA ALA A 14 -30.88 35.71 24.86
C ALA A 14 -31.16 35.99 23.37
N TYR A 15 -30.20 35.74 22.49
CA TYR A 15 -30.47 35.57 21.08
C TYR A 15 -30.76 34.08 20.80
N GLY A 16 -32.01 33.81 20.60
CA GLY A 16 -32.46 32.53 20.05
C GLY A 16 -31.92 32.38 18.64
N LEU A 17 -30.83 31.66 18.50
CA LEU A 17 -30.36 31.16 17.22
C LEU A 17 -31.21 29.91 16.87
N CYS A 18 -32.22 30.13 16.03
CA CYS A 18 -32.80 29.04 15.23
C CYS A 18 -31.66 28.39 14.43
N TRP A 19 -31.25 27.21 14.84
CA TRP A 19 -30.43 26.36 14.01
C TRP A 19 -31.27 25.91 12.81
N PRO A 20 -30.87 26.20 11.57
CA PRO A 20 -31.53 25.58 10.44
C PRO A 20 -31.32 24.07 10.56
N ALA A 21 -32.41 23.33 10.39
CA ALA A 21 -32.35 21.88 10.28
C ALA A 21 -31.27 21.49 9.29
N LEU A 22 -30.23 20.79 9.78
CA LEU A 22 -29.21 20.21 8.95
C LEU A 22 -29.93 19.30 7.95
N ALA A 23 -30.10 19.79 6.73
CA ALA A 23 -30.51 18.95 5.61
C ALA A 23 -29.60 17.73 5.61
N ALA A 24 -30.19 16.54 5.61
CA ALA A 24 -29.49 15.29 5.50
C ALA A 24 -28.45 15.42 4.37
N LYS A 25 -27.17 15.30 4.71
CA LYS A 25 -26.12 15.29 3.69
C LYS A 25 -26.48 14.20 2.70
N PRO A 26 -26.49 14.48 1.39
CA PRO A 26 -26.71 13.44 0.40
C PRO A 26 -25.70 12.32 0.70
N LYS A 27 -26.16 11.06 0.68
CA LYS A 27 -25.27 9.89 0.69
C LYS A 27 -24.24 10.15 -0.40
N ARG A 28 -23.02 10.47 -0.02
CA ARG A 28 -21.93 10.51 -0.98
C ARG A 28 -21.69 9.07 -1.38
N ASP A 29 -21.84 8.80 -2.64
CA ASP A 29 -21.33 7.56 -3.22
C ASP A 29 -19.85 7.43 -2.86
N PRO A 30 -19.35 6.20 -2.68
CA PRO A 30 -17.93 5.98 -2.41
C PRO A 30 -17.10 6.74 -3.44
N PRO A 31 -15.95 7.30 -3.04
CA PRO A 31 -15.13 8.06 -3.95
C PRO A 31 -14.78 7.20 -5.16
N LEU A 32 -14.97 7.80 -6.30
CA LEU A 32 -14.67 7.16 -7.58
C LEU A 32 -13.17 7.15 -7.76
N LEU A 33 -12.61 6.01 -8.10
CA LEU A 33 -11.18 5.89 -8.36
C LEU A 33 -10.70 6.88 -9.43
N PHE A 34 -11.50 7.24 -10.40
CA PHE A 34 -11.14 8.18 -11.47
C PHE A 34 -12.39 8.83 -12.11
N GLY A 35 -13.33 9.27 -11.33
CA GLY A 35 -14.46 10.06 -11.82
C GLY A 35 -15.68 9.29 -12.30
N GLY A 36 -15.76 7.97 -12.12
CA GLY A 36 -16.95 7.14 -12.40
C GLY A 36 -17.17 6.08 -11.33
N PRO A 37 -18.36 5.46 -11.22
CA PRO A 37 -18.53 4.30 -10.38
C PRO A 37 -17.52 3.25 -10.83
N VAL A 38 -16.78 2.66 -9.87
CA VAL A 38 -15.93 1.51 -10.15
C VAL A 38 -16.86 0.40 -10.66
N THR A 39 -17.03 0.38 -11.98
CA THR A 39 -17.68 -0.76 -12.61
C THR A 39 -16.67 -1.88 -12.57
N LYS A 40 -17.02 -2.97 -11.90
CA LYS A 40 -16.21 -4.20 -11.96
C LYS A 40 -15.86 -4.48 -13.43
N PRO A 41 -14.61 -4.80 -13.73
CA PRO A 41 -14.20 -5.07 -15.11
C PRO A 41 -15.17 -6.05 -15.76
N LYS A 42 -15.73 -5.70 -16.88
CA LYS A 42 -16.60 -6.60 -17.67
C LYS A 42 -15.80 -7.66 -18.41
N VAL A 43 -14.48 -7.47 -18.44
CA VAL A 43 -13.58 -8.36 -19.18
C VAL A 43 -13.32 -9.56 -18.26
N LYS A 44 -13.82 -10.74 -18.66
CA LYS A 44 -13.25 -12.01 -18.20
C LYS A 44 -11.89 -12.09 -18.86
N LEU A 45 -10.84 -11.84 -18.09
CA LEU A 45 -9.50 -12.19 -18.56
C LEU A 45 -9.50 -13.70 -18.81
N PRO A 46 -9.00 -14.15 -19.97
CA PRO A 46 -8.87 -15.58 -20.19
C PRO A 46 -7.92 -16.13 -19.13
N LEU A 47 -8.37 -17.13 -18.38
CA LEU A 47 -7.52 -17.82 -17.41
C LEU A 47 -6.29 -18.38 -18.13
N ASP A 48 -5.10 -17.96 -17.74
CA ASP A 48 -3.88 -18.58 -18.23
C ASP A 48 -3.74 -19.96 -17.56
N PRO A 49 -3.78 -21.06 -18.33
CA PRO A 49 -3.69 -22.39 -17.76
C PRO A 49 -2.34 -22.67 -17.08
N ARG A 50 -1.34 -21.79 -17.28
CA ARG A 50 -0.03 -21.87 -16.61
C ARG A 50 -0.04 -21.24 -15.22
N LEU A 51 -1.06 -20.45 -14.91
CA LEU A 51 -1.16 -19.76 -13.63
C LEU A 51 -1.93 -20.63 -12.64
N PRO A 52 -1.47 -20.73 -11.39
CA PRO A 52 -2.32 -21.21 -10.32
C PRO A 52 -3.46 -20.20 -10.15
N THR A 53 -4.67 -20.58 -10.50
CA THR A 53 -5.86 -19.73 -10.47
C THR A 53 -6.43 -19.53 -9.07
N GLY A 54 -5.72 -19.96 -8.04
CA GLY A 54 -6.24 -19.83 -6.70
C GLY A 54 -5.16 -19.78 -5.62
N VAL A 55 -5.41 -19.01 -4.61
CA VAL A 55 -4.66 -19.08 -3.36
C VAL A 55 -5.09 -20.37 -2.67
N GLU A 56 -4.17 -21.33 -2.55
CA GLU A 56 -4.44 -22.53 -1.76
C GLU A 56 -4.79 -22.07 -0.33
N LEU A 57 -5.97 -22.49 0.12
CA LEU A 57 -6.29 -22.29 1.52
C LEU A 57 -5.26 -23.06 2.33
N PRO A 58 -4.57 -22.41 3.26
CA PRO A 58 -3.78 -23.12 4.23
C PRO A 58 -4.70 -24.17 4.88
N ALA A 59 -4.20 -25.40 5.00
CA ALA A 59 -4.92 -26.45 5.71
C ALA A 59 -5.47 -25.84 6.98
N THR A 60 -6.80 -25.84 7.16
CA THR A 60 -7.51 -25.13 8.22
C THR A 60 -6.80 -25.32 9.55
N GLU A 61 -6.03 -24.32 9.96
CA GLU A 61 -5.48 -24.33 11.29
C GLU A 61 -6.65 -24.34 12.26
N ARG A 62 -6.65 -25.32 13.15
CA ARG A 62 -7.65 -25.37 14.20
C ARG A 62 -7.46 -24.16 15.10
N ARG A 63 -8.53 -23.50 15.42
CA ARG A 63 -8.53 -22.45 16.43
C ARG A 63 -7.78 -22.92 17.69
N PRO A 64 -6.92 -22.09 18.27
CA PRO A 64 -6.17 -22.45 19.47
C PRO A 64 -7.10 -22.82 20.63
N ARG A 65 -6.64 -23.72 21.53
CA ARG A 65 -7.36 -24.00 22.77
C ARG A 65 -7.30 -22.77 23.67
N VAL A 66 -8.45 -22.40 24.19
CA VAL A 66 -8.64 -21.19 24.99
C VAL A 66 -8.55 -21.54 26.48
N THR A 67 -7.75 -20.76 27.22
CA THR A 67 -7.70 -20.81 28.68
C THR A 67 -8.71 -19.81 29.29
N LEU A 68 -8.83 -18.62 28.73
CA LEU A 68 -9.75 -17.57 29.15
C LEU A 68 -10.14 -16.71 27.95
N SER A 69 -11.39 -16.24 27.93
CA SER A 69 -11.93 -15.36 26.88
C SER A 69 -12.53 -14.11 27.48
N ARG A 70 -12.50 -13.03 26.72
CA ARG A 70 -13.27 -11.81 26.97
C ARG A 70 -13.83 -11.29 25.66
N CYS A 71 -15.14 -11.03 25.63
CA CYS A 71 -15.83 -10.42 24.49
C CYS A 71 -16.34 -9.04 24.88
N SER A 72 -16.41 -8.17 23.87
CA SER A 72 -17.02 -6.85 24.01
C SER A 72 -18.54 -6.94 24.09
N PHE A 73 -19.14 -6.09 24.92
CA PHE A 73 -20.59 -5.86 24.92
C PHE A 73 -21.04 -4.82 23.88
N ALA A 74 -20.08 -4.05 23.36
CA ALA A 74 -20.39 -2.91 22.50
C ALA A 74 -20.00 -3.14 21.04
N ARG A 75 -19.10 -4.08 20.76
CA ARG A 75 -18.55 -4.37 19.43
C ARG A 75 -18.49 -5.88 19.20
N PRO A 76 -18.63 -6.35 17.97
CA PRO A 76 -18.53 -7.78 17.64
C PRO A 76 -17.06 -8.24 17.62
N VAL A 77 -16.40 -8.19 18.76
CA VAL A 77 -14.99 -8.59 18.91
C VAL A 77 -14.76 -9.35 20.21
N CYS A 78 -13.93 -10.38 20.15
CA CYS A 78 -13.51 -11.20 21.28
C CYS A 78 -11.99 -11.34 21.33
N VAL A 79 -11.42 -11.45 22.51
CA VAL A 79 -10.00 -11.76 22.73
C VAL A 79 -9.89 -13.01 23.59
N HIS A 80 -9.03 -13.92 23.19
CA HIS A 80 -8.84 -15.23 23.78
C HIS A 80 -7.38 -15.42 24.20
N ALA A 81 -7.13 -15.86 25.42
CA ALA A 81 -5.79 -16.25 25.87
C ALA A 81 -5.62 -17.75 25.76
N THR A 82 -4.54 -18.19 25.13
CA THR A 82 -4.18 -19.60 25.01
C THR A 82 -3.40 -20.08 26.24
N THR A 83 -2.79 -19.17 27.02
CA THR A 83 -2.02 -19.44 28.24
C THR A 83 -2.47 -18.56 29.40
N VAL A 84 -2.11 -18.95 30.62
CA VAL A 84 -2.36 -18.15 31.83
C VAL A 84 -1.57 -16.83 31.77
N ALA A 85 -0.37 -16.83 31.19
CA ALA A 85 0.44 -15.63 31.04
C ALA A 85 -0.24 -14.62 30.08
N ALA A 86 -0.73 -15.06 28.93
CA ALA A 86 -1.46 -14.24 27.99
C ALA A 86 -2.78 -13.68 28.57
N ALA A 87 -3.39 -14.38 29.54
CA ALA A 87 -4.64 -13.94 30.18
C ALA A 87 -4.52 -12.61 30.93
N ILE A 88 -3.32 -12.23 31.34
CA ILE A 88 -3.06 -10.94 32.01
C ILE A 88 -3.30 -9.77 31.04
N ALA A 89 -3.01 -9.95 29.76
CA ALA A 89 -3.15 -8.91 28.73
C ALA A 89 -4.60 -8.77 28.19
N LEU A 90 -5.51 -9.70 28.51
CA LEU A 90 -6.86 -9.70 27.94
C LEU A 90 -7.65 -8.39 28.09
N PRO A 91 -7.64 -7.68 29.24
CA PRO A 91 -8.40 -6.43 29.34
C PRO A 91 -7.88 -5.35 28.40
N ASP A 92 -6.56 -5.19 28.33
CA ASP A 92 -5.92 -4.19 27.48
C ASP A 92 -6.05 -4.56 25.99
N ALA A 93 -5.95 -5.84 25.67
CA ALA A 93 -6.12 -6.34 24.31
C ALA A 93 -7.55 -6.17 23.81
N LEU A 94 -8.55 -6.43 24.66
CA LEU A 94 -9.94 -6.19 24.30
C LEU A 94 -10.20 -4.70 24.03
N LEU A 95 -9.71 -3.83 24.91
CA LEU A 95 -9.84 -2.39 24.73
C LEU A 95 -9.13 -1.91 23.43
N ALA A 96 -7.95 -2.46 23.14
CA ALA A 96 -7.22 -2.13 21.91
C ALA A 96 -8.00 -2.60 20.67
N LEU A 97 -8.61 -3.78 20.71
CA LEU A 97 -9.40 -4.33 19.60
C LEU A 97 -10.71 -3.56 19.38
N GLU A 98 -11.40 -3.17 20.46
CA GLU A 98 -12.58 -2.29 20.40
C GLU A 98 -12.24 -0.95 19.77
N ASN A 99 -11.14 -0.32 20.21
CA ASN A 99 -10.67 0.95 19.66
C ASN A 99 -10.28 0.83 18.18
N ALA A 100 -9.61 -0.25 17.79
CA ALA A 100 -9.26 -0.51 16.40
C ALA A 100 -10.52 -0.68 15.53
N TYR A 101 -11.48 -1.47 15.98
CA TYR A 101 -12.77 -1.63 15.30
C TYR A 101 -13.51 -0.30 15.14
N GLU A 102 -13.53 0.52 16.19
CA GLU A 102 -14.19 1.82 16.15
C GLU A 102 -13.53 2.78 15.17
N ARG A 103 -12.19 2.86 15.18
CA ARG A 103 -11.43 3.75 14.30
C ARG A 103 -11.50 3.31 12.84
N ILE A 104 -11.30 2.02 12.56
CA ILE A 104 -11.21 1.50 11.20
C ILE A 104 -12.62 1.30 10.60
N VAL A 105 -13.50 0.60 11.30
CA VAL A 105 -14.81 0.25 10.73
C VAL A 105 -15.80 1.39 10.85
N LEU A 106 -15.98 1.92 12.08
CA LEU A 106 -17.08 2.87 12.32
C LEU A 106 -16.72 4.31 11.94
N ALA A 107 -15.54 4.81 12.28
CA ALA A 107 -15.18 6.20 12.03
C ALA A 107 -14.94 6.45 10.53
N ILE A 108 -14.25 5.55 9.84
CA ILE A 108 -14.04 5.61 8.38
C ILE A 108 -15.31 5.18 7.63
N ARG A 109 -16.22 4.44 8.28
CA ARG A 109 -17.45 3.87 7.70
C ARG A 109 -17.18 2.80 6.65
N LEU A 110 -16.24 1.93 6.93
CA LEU A 110 -15.95 0.76 6.12
C LEU A 110 -16.94 -0.36 6.42
N PRO A 111 -17.10 -1.36 5.54
CA PRO A 111 -17.88 -2.54 5.84
C PRO A 111 -17.32 -3.27 7.08
N ALA A 112 -18.17 -3.90 7.85
CA ALA A 112 -17.71 -4.75 8.95
C ALA A 112 -17.03 -6.02 8.40
N PRO A 113 -16.00 -6.54 9.09
CA PRO A 113 -15.50 -7.88 8.83
C PRO A 113 -16.62 -8.94 8.83
N LEU A 114 -16.46 -9.97 8.01
CA LEU A 114 -17.44 -11.06 7.96
C LEU A 114 -17.48 -11.82 9.27
N ALA A 115 -18.70 -12.13 9.72
CA ALA A 115 -18.95 -13.05 10.81
C ALA A 115 -18.48 -14.47 10.48
N ASP A 116 -18.00 -15.20 11.47
CA ASP A 116 -17.45 -16.56 11.32
C ASP A 116 -18.49 -17.66 11.48
N ASP A 117 -19.78 -17.31 11.57
CA ASP A 117 -20.93 -18.19 11.76
C ASP A 117 -20.79 -19.05 13.04
N ASP A 118 -20.53 -18.41 14.16
CA ASP A 118 -20.37 -19.03 15.48
C ASP A 118 -19.16 -19.96 15.64
N ALA A 119 -18.15 -19.89 14.75
CA ALA A 119 -17.00 -20.79 14.84
C ALA A 119 -16.18 -20.58 16.13
N GLY A 120 -16.16 -19.37 16.70
CA GLY A 120 -15.56 -19.03 17.99
C GLY A 120 -16.53 -19.13 19.18
N GLY A 121 -17.79 -19.54 18.94
CA GLY A 121 -18.86 -19.57 19.93
C GLY A 121 -19.79 -18.34 19.87
N ASN A 122 -19.54 -17.42 18.95
CA ASN A 122 -20.37 -16.28 18.57
C ASN A 122 -19.86 -15.71 17.23
N ASP A 123 -20.60 -14.77 16.65
CA ASP A 123 -20.30 -14.13 15.37
C ASP A 123 -19.24 -13.00 15.43
N ALA A 124 -18.45 -12.92 16.49
CA ALA A 124 -17.47 -11.87 16.68
C ALA A 124 -16.15 -12.17 15.95
N LEU A 125 -15.40 -11.12 15.63
CA LEU A 125 -13.99 -11.25 15.24
C LEU A 125 -13.15 -11.73 16.45
N ASP A 126 -12.50 -12.88 16.32
CA ASP A 126 -11.71 -13.50 17.38
C ASP A 126 -10.22 -13.21 17.22
N TRP A 127 -9.62 -12.73 18.29
CA TRP A 127 -8.18 -12.53 18.41
C TRP A 127 -7.57 -13.40 19.52
N TYR A 128 -6.70 -14.32 19.13
CA TYR A 128 -6.02 -15.25 20.05
C TYR A 128 -4.63 -14.71 20.43
N LEU A 129 -4.42 -14.49 21.72
CA LEU A 129 -3.12 -14.17 22.30
C LEU A 129 -2.37 -15.47 22.56
N ASP A 130 -1.29 -15.69 21.82
CA ASP A 130 -0.51 -16.92 21.80
C ASP A 130 0.97 -16.61 22.02
N ASP A 131 1.60 -17.19 23.03
CA ASP A 131 3.00 -16.93 23.39
C ASP A 131 4.00 -17.34 22.29
N SER A 132 3.57 -18.11 21.28
CA SER A 132 4.39 -18.57 20.16
C SER A 132 4.40 -17.64 18.94
N ALA A 133 3.54 -16.64 18.91
CA ALA A 133 3.40 -15.74 17.77
C ALA A 133 3.99 -14.35 18.07
N ASP A 134 4.93 -13.89 17.27
CA ASP A 134 5.55 -12.56 17.45
C ASP A 134 4.74 -11.43 16.77
N GLU A 135 4.23 -11.67 15.57
CA GLU A 135 3.42 -10.73 14.77
C GLU A 135 1.98 -11.21 14.64
N VAL A 136 1.11 -10.37 14.08
CA VAL A 136 -0.27 -10.75 13.77
C VAL A 136 -0.28 -11.68 12.57
N SER A 137 -0.95 -12.80 12.73
CA SER A 137 -1.26 -13.75 11.67
C SER A 137 -2.77 -13.89 11.58
N ALA A 138 -3.34 -13.57 10.43
CA ALA A 138 -4.76 -13.77 10.15
C ALA A 138 -4.95 -15.11 9.46
N GLN A 139 -5.83 -15.94 10.02
CA GLN A 139 -6.11 -17.27 9.52
C GLN A 139 -7.51 -17.29 8.91
N SER A 140 -7.60 -17.53 7.59
CA SER A 140 -8.88 -17.62 6.91
C SER A 140 -9.66 -18.85 7.39
N GLU A 141 -10.93 -18.65 7.65
CA GLU A 141 -11.87 -19.74 7.91
C GLU A 141 -12.12 -20.55 6.64
N ALA A 142 -12.56 -21.78 6.82
CA ALA A 142 -12.86 -22.64 5.68
C ALA A 142 -13.88 -21.99 4.74
N LEU A 143 -13.66 -22.18 3.44
CA LEU A 143 -14.58 -21.76 2.39
C LEU A 143 -15.99 -22.30 2.65
N ARG A 144 -16.98 -21.42 2.61
CA ARG A 144 -18.37 -21.79 2.74
C ARG A 144 -19.06 -21.80 1.38
N PRO A 145 -19.85 -22.82 1.11
CA PRO A 145 -20.59 -22.90 -0.16
C PRO A 145 -21.44 -21.63 -0.39
N GLY A 146 -21.33 -21.07 -1.58
CA GLY A 146 -22.11 -19.89 -1.99
C GLY A 146 -21.54 -18.54 -1.58
N ARG A 147 -20.50 -18.47 -0.76
CA ARG A 147 -19.73 -17.23 -0.60
C ARG A 147 -18.85 -17.02 -1.82
N MET A 148 -18.84 -15.81 -2.29
CA MET A 148 -17.91 -15.35 -3.29
C MET A 148 -16.51 -15.30 -2.66
N ASP A 149 -15.58 -14.66 -3.26
CA ASP A 149 -14.19 -14.58 -2.86
C ASP A 149 -13.96 -13.79 -1.55
N ALA A 150 -14.62 -14.20 -0.50
CA ALA A 150 -14.64 -13.56 0.80
C ALA A 150 -14.58 -14.59 1.92
N ALA A 151 -13.77 -14.32 2.94
CA ALA A 151 -13.62 -15.19 4.10
C ALA A 151 -13.75 -14.42 5.41
N ALA A 152 -14.29 -15.10 6.43
CA ALA A 152 -14.05 -14.71 7.81
C ALA A 152 -12.65 -15.17 8.22
N VAL A 153 -12.06 -14.47 9.18
CA VAL A 153 -10.76 -14.83 9.73
C VAL A 153 -10.77 -14.76 11.25
N PHE A 154 -9.87 -15.49 11.87
CA PHE A 154 -9.45 -15.22 13.24
C PHE A 154 -7.98 -14.81 13.26
N CYS A 155 -7.60 -13.99 14.22
CA CYS A 155 -6.22 -13.52 14.35
C CYS A 155 -5.48 -14.25 15.46
N ARG A 156 -4.15 -14.38 15.29
CA ARG A 156 -3.22 -14.84 16.33
C ARG A 156 -2.07 -13.86 16.46
N SER A 157 -1.63 -13.58 17.66
CA SER A 157 -0.38 -12.84 17.90
C SER A 157 0.11 -13.09 19.32
N GLY A 158 1.37 -12.78 19.59
CA GLY A 158 1.88 -12.71 20.96
C GLY A 158 1.23 -11.59 21.78
N ALA A 159 1.23 -11.72 23.09
CA ALA A 159 0.85 -10.63 23.97
C ALA A 159 1.86 -9.47 23.84
N ALA A 160 1.36 -8.24 23.86
CA ALA A 160 2.16 -7.02 23.79
C ALA A 160 1.56 -5.95 24.71
N LEU A 161 2.21 -4.79 24.81
CA LEU A 161 1.73 -3.66 25.61
C LEU A 161 1.79 -2.37 24.78
N GLY A 162 0.97 -1.40 25.15
CA GLY A 162 0.99 -0.05 24.60
C GLY A 162 0.80 -0.02 23.08
N ALA A 163 1.57 0.80 22.39
CA ALA A 163 1.43 1.03 20.95
C ALA A 163 1.61 -0.23 20.08
N VAL A 164 2.41 -1.20 20.52
CA VAL A 164 2.56 -2.48 19.81
C VAL A 164 1.27 -3.31 19.89
N LEU A 165 0.61 -3.31 21.05
CA LEU A 165 -0.69 -3.97 21.22
C LEU A 165 -1.77 -3.31 20.36
N GLU A 166 -1.82 -1.97 20.37
CA GLU A 166 -2.76 -1.21 19.51
C GLU A 166 -2.53 -1.49 18.02
N ARG A 167 -1.26 -1.53 17.60
CA ARG A 167 -0.89 -1.89 16.22
C ARG A 167 -1.37 -3.29 15.86
N ARG A 168 -1.15 -4.28 16.72
CA ARG A 168 -1.59 -5.67 16.51
C ARG A 168 -3.11 -5.76 16.39
N ALA A 169 -3.84 -5.07 17.25
CA ALA A 169 -5.29 -5.00 17.18
C ALA A 169 -5.78 -4.39 15.87
N ALA A 170 -5.16 -3.29 15.42
CA ALA A 170 -5.50 -2.64 14.17
C ALA A 170 -5.20 -3.53 12.94
N LEU A 171 -4.06 -4.22 12.94
CA LEU A 171 -3.71 -5.16 11.89
C LEU A 171 -4.70 -6.34 11.84
N CYS A 172 -5.14 -6.85 13.00
CA CYS A 172 -6.16 -7.90 13.04
C CYS A 172 -7.48 -7.44 12.40
N VAL A 173 -7.99 -6.26 12.76
CA VAL A 173 -9.21 -5.72 12.16
C VAL A 173 -9.03 -5.46 10.66
N GLY A 174 -7.88 -4.92 10.25
CA GLY A 174 -7.57 -4.64 8.86
C GLY A 174 -7.49 -5.91 8.00
N GLU A 175 -6.84 -6.96 8.50
CA GLU A 175 -6.77 -8.27 7.84
C GLU A 175 -8.14 -8.94 7.71
N ALA A 176 -8.94 -8.86 8.78
CA ALA A 176 -10.29 -9.38 8.76
C ALA A 176 -11.16 -8.63 7.73
N LEU A 177 -10.99 -7.32 7.64
CA LEU A 177 -11.66 -6.51 6.63
C LEU A 177 -11.18 -6.88 5.22
N ALA A 178 -9.87 -6.95 4.99
CA ALA A 178 -9.29 -7.29 3.68
C ALA A 178 -9.80 -8.65 3.19
N SER A 179 -9.73 -9.68 4.03
CA SER A 179 -10.22 -11.02 3.69
C SER A 179 -11.74 -11.07 3.48
N SER A 180 -12.49 -10.17 4.12
CA SER A 180 -13.94 -10.05 3.91
C SER A 180 -14.29 -9.38 2.57
N LEU A 181 -13.38 -8.57 2.05
CA LEU A 181 -13.53 -7.90 0.75
C LEU A 181 -13.07 -8.82 -0.38
N ASP A 182 -11.88 -9.39 -0.23
CA ASP A 182 -11.24 -10.24 -1.21
C ASP A 182 -10.21 -11.17 -0.53
N ALA A 183 -10.60 -12.39 -0.29
CA ALA A 183 -9.72 -13.39 0.32
C ALA A 183 -8.77 -14.04 -0.71
N GLY A 184 -9.09 -13.90 -2.00
CA GLY A 184 -8.27 -14.38 -3.11
C GLY A 184 -7.11 -13.47 -3.46
N GLU A 185 -7.17 -12.21 -3.07
CA GLU A 185 -6.10 -11.24 -3.32
C GLU A 185 -4.77 -11.66 -2.69
N SER A 186 -3.68 -11.22 -3.29
CA SER A 186 -2.32 -11.52 -2.82
C SER A 186 -2.14 -11.20 -1.33
N PRO A 187 -1.45 -12.05 -0.55
CA PRO A 187 -1.21 -11.76 0.86
C PRO A 187 -0.50 -10.41 1.09
N SER A 188 0.37 -9.99 0.16
CA SER A 188 1.05 -8.69 0.23
C SER A 188 0.05 -7.53 0.21
N ALA A 189 -0.95 -7.57 -0.68
CA ALA A 189 -1.95 -6.52 -0.80
C ALA A 189 -2.90 -6.48 0.41
N ARG A 190 -3.35 -7.65 0.90
CA ARG A 190 -4.22 -7.74 2.08
C ARG A 190 -3.53 -7.20 3.33
N HIS A 191 -2.29 -7.63 3.60
CA HIS A 191 -1.50 -7.15 4.72
C HIS A 191 -1.14 -5.66 4.56
N ALA A 192 -0.88 -5.20 3.35
CA ALA A 192 -0.63 -3.79 3.07
C ALA A 192 -1.87 -2.93 3.35
N LEU A 193 -3.08 -3.40 3.03
CA LEU A 193 -4.30 -2.68 3.38
C LEU A 193 -4.46 -2.57 4.90
N ALA A 194 -4.22 -3.66 5.65
CA ALA A 194 -4.30 -3.63 7.11
C ALA A 194 -3.30 -2.62 7.70
N LEU A 195 -2.08 -2.58 7.15
CA LEU A 195 -1.04 -1.64 7.57
C LEU A 195 -1.40 -0.19 7.22
N GLU A 196 -1.94 0.05 6.03
CA GLU A 196 -2.40 1.38 5.60
C GLU A 196 -3.52 1.90 6.52
N LEU A 197 -4.49 1.06 6.85
CA LEU A 197 -5.55 1.42 7.78
C LEU A 197 -5.00 1.75 9.19
N TRP A 198 -3.96 1.05 9.62
CA TRP A 198 -3.23 1.40 10.84
C TRP A 198 -2.54 2.76 10.70
N TRP A 199 -1.86 3.04 9.59
CA TRP A 199 -1.16 4.31 9.39
C TRP A 199 -2.12 5.51 9.36
N ILE A 200 -3.32 5.32 8.84
CA ILE A 200 -4.37 6.35 8.81
C ILE A 200 -4.96 6.59 10.19
N THR A 201 -5.19 5.54 10.99
CA THR A 201 -6.01 5.61 12.21
C THR A 201 -5.22 5.53 13.51
N GLY A 202 -3.98 5.06 13.46
CA GLY A 202 -3.16 4.76 14.63
C GLY A 202 -1.97 5.71 14.83
N SER A 203 -1.24 5.44 15.89
CA SER A 203 0.05 6.07 16.15
C SER A 203 1.17 5.20 15.59
N LYS A 204 1.95 5.74 14.65
CA LYS A 204 3.06 5.03 14.04
C LYS A 204 4.08 4.59 15.10
N THR A 205 4.66 3.41 14.93
CA THR A 205 5.61 2.79 15.85
C THR A 205 7.00 2.69 15.23
N SER A 206 7.99 2.30 16.02
CA SER A 206 9.32 1.98 15.49
C SER A 206 9.33 0.79 14.53
N LEU A 207 8.36 -0.13 14.68
CA LEU A 207 8.19 -1.25 13.75
C LEU A 207 7.75 -0.76 12.36
N ASP A 208 6.91 0.27 12.30
CA ASP A 208 6.48 0.87 11.03
C ASP A 208 7.66 1.58 10.35
N VAL A 209 8.52 2.26 11.13
CA VAL A 209 9.75 2.87 10.61
C VAL A 209 10.69 1.83 10.02
N GLN A 210 10.91 0.70 10.72
CA GLN A 210 11.74 -0.40 10.22
C GLN A 210 11.19 -0.99 8.93
N LEU A 211 9.88 -1.20 8.88
CA LEU A 211 9.21 -1.76 7.72
C LEU A 211 9.34 -0.84 6.49
N ILE A 212 9.24 0.47 6.68
CA ILE A 212 9.46 1.45 5.62
C ILE A 212 10.93 1.44 5.17
N ASP A 213 11.88 1.42 6.11
CA ASP A 213 13.32 1.35 5.81
C ASP A 213 13.64 0.10 4.98
N ASP A 214 13.15 -1.06 5.39
CA ASP A 214 13.33 -2.32 4.66
C ASP A 214 12.69 -2.28 3.26
N ALA A 215 11.50 -1.70 3.14
CA ALA A 215 10.83 -1.53 1.86
C ALA A 215 11.61 -0.60 0.91
N GLN A 216 12.19 0.47 1.44
CA GLN A 216 12.92 1.48 0.69
C GLN A 216 14.35 1.07 0.32
N ARG A 217 14.94 0.12 1.04
CA ARG A 217 16.27 -0.44 0.70
C ARG A 217 16.26 -1.28 -0.57
N HIS A 218 15.11 -1.82 -0.96
CA HIS A 218 14.96 -2.71 -2.09
C HIS A 218 13.91 -2.18 -3.08
N PRO A 219 14.17 -1.04 -3.74
CA PRO A 219 13.24 -0.49 -4.73
C PRO A 219 13.06 -1.41 -5.94
N GLU A 220 14.07 -2.22 -6.27
CA GLU A 220 14.08 -3.18 -7.38
C GLU A 220 13.17 -4.40 -7.14
N ALA A 221 12.82 -4.67 -5.91
CA ALA A 221 12.01 -5.84 -5.57
C ALA A 221 10.52 -5.62 -5.89
N PRO A 222 9.78 -6.68 -6.26
CA PRO A 222 8.36 -6.58 -6.63
C PRO A 222 7.49 -6.13 -5.45
N LEU A 223 6.32 -5.54 -5.75
CA LEU A 223 5.32 -5.20 -4.73
C LEU A 223 4.64 -6.44 -4.17
N VAL A 224 4.47 -7.46 -5.00
CA VAL A 224 3.87 -8.75 -4.62
C VAL A 224 4.94 -9.80 -4.37
N ALA A 225 4.64 -10.76 -3.51
CA ALA A 225 5.50 -11.89 -3.23
C ALA A 225 4.83 -13.18 -3.67
N ASP A 226 5.66 -14.11 -4.21
CA ASP A 226 5.19 -15.41 -4.72
C ASP A 226 4.68 -16.36 -3.64
N ARG A 227 5.02 -16.10 -2.37
CA ARG A 227 4.65 -16.90 -1.19
C ARG A 227 4.31 -15.96 -0.04
N GLU A 228 4.39 -16.45 1.19
CA GLU A 228 4.21 -15.58 2.36
C GLU A 228 5.06 -14.31 2.21
N PRO A 229 4.42 -13.14 2.22
CA PRO A 229 5.12 -11.88 2.01
C PRO A 229 6.01 -11.59 3.21
N GLY A 230 7.29 -11.37 2.94
CA GLY A 230 8.15 -10.77 3.95
C GLY A 230 7.72 -9.33 4.28
N PRO A 231 8.11 -8.80 5.44
CA PRO A 231 7.74 -7.45 5.87
C PRO A 231 8.00 -6.38 4.82
N SER A 232 9.10 -6.49 4.07
CA SER A 232 9.46 -5.50 3.06
C SER A 232 8.52 -5.49 1.84
N ALA A 233 7.93 -6.64 1.46
CA ALA A 233 6.94 -6.70 0.38
C ALA A 233 5.63 -6.01 0.80
N VAL A 234 5.16 -6.30 2.01
CA VAL A 234 4.01 -5.62 2.63
C VAL A 234 4.25 -4.11 2.68
N GLY A 235 5.43 -3.68 3.15
CA GLY A 235 5.80 -2.28 3.22
C GLY A 235 5.80 -1.59 1.86
N ARG A 236 6.36 -2.23 0.82
CA ARG A 236 6.35 -1.67 -0.55
C ARG A 236 4.94 -1.47 -1.09
N PHE A 237 4.06 -2.45 -0.88
CA PHE A 237 2.67 -2.33 -1.32
C PHE A 237 1.92 -1.25 -0.52
N ALA A 238 2.13 -1.17 0.80
CA ALA A 238 1.54 -0.13 1.63
C ALA A 238 1.98 1.29 1.20
N LEU A 239 3.22 1.47 0.72
CA LEU A 239 3.68 2.73 0.15
C LEU A 239 2.90 3.12 -1.13
N LEU A 240 2.50 2.14 -1.95
CA LEU A 240 1.64 2.39 -3.11
C LEU A 240 0.24 2.83 -2.66
N LEU A 241 -0.34 2.16 -1.66
CA LEU A 241 -1.64 2.53 -1.12
C LEU A 241 -1.61 3.93 -0.49
N GLU A 242 -0.58 4.25 0.31
CA GLU A 242 -0.37 5.58 0.89
C GLU A 242 -0.30 6.67 -0.20
N MET A 243 0.42 6.41 -1.29
CA MET A 243 0.45 7.34 -2.41
C MET A 243 -0.93 7.54 -3.03
N LEU A 244 -1.67 6.47 -3.26
CA LEU A 244 -3.01 6.53 -3.85
C LEU A 244 -3.99 7.27 -2.93
N GLU A 245 -4.00 6.97 -1.65
CA GLU A 245 -4.85 7.63 -0.66
C GLU A 245 -4.55 9.13 -0.56
N THR A 246 -3.28 9.50 -0.46
CA THR A 246 -2.89 10.91 -0.32
C THR A 246 -3.13 11.72 -1.59
N THR A 247 -2.97 11.12 -2.77
CA THR A 247 -3.11 11.85 -4.04
C THR A 247 -4.52 11.83 -4.60
N ARG A 248 -5.35 10.85 -4.27
CA ARG A 248 -6.65 10.61 -4.89
C ARG A 248 -7.82 10.65 -3.90
N SER A 249 -7.60 10.35 -2.63
CA SER A 249 -8.64 10.17 -1.62
C SER A 249 -8.40 10.91 -0.31
N ALA A 250 -7.57 11.94 -0.30
CA ALA A 250 -7.20 12.68 0.91
C ALA A 250 -8.38 13.14 1.80
N ALA A 251 -9.57 13.32 1.20
CA ALA A 251 -10.79 13.69 1.93
C ALA A 251 -11.48 12.51 2.64
N SER A 252 -11.15 11.28 2.30
CA SER A 252 -11.76 10.05 2.83
C SER A 252 -10.71 8.92 2.89
N PRO A 253 -9.71 9.04 3.76
CA PRO A 253 -8.62 8.08 3.83
C PRO A 253 -9.11 6.65 4.11
N GLY A 254 -8.48 5.65 3.49
CA GLY A 254 -8.80 4.22 3.60
C GLY A 254 -9.96 3.74 2.73
N VAL A 255 -10.78 4.66 2.20
CA VAL A 255 -11.94 4.29 1.37
C VAL A 255 -11.49 3.86 -0.02
N LEU A 256 -10.45 4.48 -0.58
CA LEU A 256 -9.95 4.13 -1.90
C LEU A 256 -9.37 2.72 -1.92
N SER A 257 -8.45 2.41 -1.01
CA SER A 257 -7.79 1.11 -0.90
C SER A 257 -8.78 -0.03 -0.66
N THR A 258 -9.78 0.19 0.22
CA THR A 258 -10.85 -0.80 0.45
C THR A 258 -11.77 -0.96 -0.76
N SER A 259 -12.03 0.11 -1.51
CA SER A 259 -12.82 0.04 -2.75
C SER A 259 -12.08 -0.72 -3.84
N MET A 260 -10.76 -0.59 -3.92
CA MET A 260 -9.92 -1.35 -4.85
C MET A 260 -10.01 -2.85 -4.57
N LEU A 261 -9.77 -3.28 -3.33
CA LEU A 261 -9.92 -4.69 -2.96
C LEU A 261 -11.33 -5.22 -3.26
N SER A 262 -12.36 -4.46 -2.88
CA SER A 262 -13.74 -4.85 -3.18
C SER A 262 -14.03 -4.95 -4.68
N ALA A 263 -13.35 -4.19 -5.51
CA ALA A 263 -13.50 -4.26 -6.97
C ALA A 263 -12.70 -5.42 -7.60
N ALA A 264 -11.60 -5.80 -6.97
CA ALA A 264 -10.75 -6.92 -7.35
C ALA A 264 -11.43 -8.28 -7.09
N ALA A 265 -12.26 -8.36 -6.05
CA ALA A 265 -12.91 -9.61 -5.67
C ALA A 265 -13.59 -10.34 -6.83
N SER A 266 -13.27 -11.61 -7.01
CA SER A 266 -13.88 -12.48 -8.02
C SER A 266 -15.40 -12.56 -7.81
N ARG A 267 -16.13 -12.68 -8.89
CA ARG A 267 -17.59 -12.90 -8.86
C ARG A 267 -17.97 -14.37 -8.97
N THR A 268 -17.02 -15.21 -9.27
CA THR A 268 -17.23 -16.65 -9.27
C THR A 268 -17.12 -17.16 -7.84
N PRO A 269 -18.01 -18.04 -7.39
CA PRO A 269 -17.83 -18.68 -6.10
C PRO A 269 -16.47 -19.35 -6.07
N ALA A 270 -15.76 -19.17 -4.98
CA ALA A 270 -14.52 -19.88 -4.74
C ALA A 270 -14.73 -21.39 -4.90
N SER A 271 -13.77 -22.08 -5.48
CA SER A 271 -13.80 -23.53 -5.52
C SER A 271 -13.69 -24.11 -4.11
N ALA A 272 -14.02 -25.38 -3.92
CA ALA A 272 -13.91 -26.03 -2.61
C ALA A 272 -12.47 -26.06 -2.05
N ALA A 273 -11.47 -25.65 -2.83
CA ALA A 273 -10.05 -25.77 -2.50
C ALA A 273 -9.29 -24.44 -2.54
N ALA A 274 -9.82 -23.39 -3.17
CA ALA A 274 -9.05 -22.16 -3.37
C ALA A 274 -9.95 -20.94 -3.64
N PHE A 275 -9.47 -19.75 -3.24
CA PHE A 275 -9.98 -18.47 -3.73
C PHE A 275 -9.31 -18.13 -5.06
N ASP A 276 -9.96 -17.27 -5.86
CA ASP A 276 -9.44 -16.82 -7.14
C ASP A 276 -8.70 -15.49 -6.94
N ASN A 277 -7.45 -15.39 -7.39
CA ASN A 277 -6.68 -14.15 -7.33
C ASN A 277 -7.09 -13.18 -8.45
N GLU A 278 -7.80 -13.66 -9.47
CA GLU A 278 -8.16 -12.84 -10.62
C GLU A 278 -9.68 -12.52 -10.65
N PRO A 279 -10.05 -11.26 -10.91
CA PRO A 279 -9.20 -10.09 -11.10
C PRO A 279 -8.59 -9.59 -9.79
N ASP A 280 -7.40 -8.99 -9.84
CA ASP A 280 -6.66 -8.48 -8.69
C ASP A 280 -6.65 -6.92 -8.63
N VAL A 281 -5.92 -6.34 -7.66
CA VAL A 281 -5.81 -4.88 -7.52
C VAL A 281 -5.07 -4.22 -8.70
N PHE A 282 -4.17 -4.92 -9.39
CA PHE A 282 -3.50 -4.37 -10.58
C PHE A 282 -4.45 -4.29 -11.76
N ASP A 283 -5.34 -5.27 -11.90
CA ASP A 283 -6.45 -5.24 -12.86
C ASP A 283 -7.37 -4.05 -12.61
N VAL A 284 -7.72 -3.82 -11.36
CA VAL A 284 -8.55 -2.66 -10.97
C VAL A 284 -7.83 -1.37 -11.32
N LEU A 285 -6.54 -1.25 -11.03
CA LEU A 285 -5.75 -0.06 -11.38
C LEU A 285 -5.73 0.18 -12.89
N ARG A 286 -5.46 -0.85 -13.69
CA ARG A 286 -5.46 -0.75 -15.15
C ARG A 286 -6.80 -0.30 -15.71
N HIS A 287 -7.89 -0.95 -15.30
CA HIS A 287 -9.22 -0.65 -15.79
C HIS A 287 -9.76 0.70 -15.32
N SER A 288 -9.42 1.10 -14.10
CA SER A 288 -9.83 2.40 -13.56
C SER A 288 -9.16 3.58 -14.26
N MET A 289 -8.09 3.32 -15.01
CA MET A 289 -7.36 4.31 -15.79
C MET A 289 -7.78 4.36 -17.26
N ASP A 290 -9.03 4.03 -17.58
CA ASP A 290 -9.63 4.04 -18.92
C ASP A 290 -9.02 3.03 -19.90
N GLU A 291 -8.63 1.85 -19.42
CA GLU A 291 -8.10 0.76 -20.24
C GLU A 291 -6.84 1.15 -21.08
N GLU A 292 -6.27 2.33 -20.85
CA GLU A 292 -5.08 2.79 -21.55
C GLU A 292 -3.82 2.46 -20.74
N LEU A 293 -3.06 1.49 -21.21
CA LEU A 293 -1.78 1.08 -20.65
C LEU A 293 -0.80 2.23 -20.34
N PRO A 294 -0.69 3.30 -21.15
CA PRO A 294 0.18 4.42 -20.82
C PRO A 294 -0.11 5.05 -19.46
N ARG A 295 -1.40 5.09 -19.04
CA ARG A 295 -1.78 5.67 -17.74
C ARG A 295 -1.37 4.80 -16.56
N TYR A 296 -1.52 3.47 -16.68
CA TYR A 296 -1.01 2.56 -15.65
C TYR A 296 0.51 2.65 -15.51
N ALA A 297 1.22 2.64 -16.64
CA ALA A 297 2.66 2.82 -16.67
C ALA A 297 3.11 4.16 -16.06
N ASP A 298 2.36 5.23 -16.33
CA ASP A 298 2.61 6.54 -15.74
C ASP A 298 2.40 6.56 -14.23
N LEU A 299 1.37 5.86 -13.72
CA LEU A 299 1.14 5.71 -12.29
C LEU A 299 2.32 5.01 -11.60
N MET A 300 2.75 3.89 -12.16
CA MET A 300 3.82 3.09 -11.55
C MET A 300 5.16 3.83 -11.54
N VAL A 301 5.47 4.56 -12.61
CA VAL A 301 6.70 5.35 -12.64
C VAL A 301 6.58 6.62 -11.77
N ASP A 302 5.40 7.23 -11.63
CA ASP A 302 5.18 8.34 -10.68
C ASP A 302 5.35 7.84 -9.23
N PHE A 303 4.88 6.65 -8.93
CA PHE A 303 5.12 5.99 -7.65
C PHE A 303 6.62 5.81 -7.37
N ALA A 304 7.38 5.30 -8.34
CA ALA A 304 8.83 5.14 -8.21
C ALA A 304 9.55 6.48 -7.96
N LEU A 305 9.16 7.54 -8.69
CA LEU A 305 9.70 8.88 -8.51
C LEU A 305 9.36 9.47 -7.14
N ARG A 306 8.13 9.28 -6.66
CA ARG A 306 7.72 9.73 -5.32
C ARG A 306 8.48 9.00 -4.22
N ARG A 307 8.62 7.68 -4.34
CA ARG A 307 9.47 6.90 -3.43
C ARG A 307 10.90 7.42 -3.42
N ALA A 308 11.47 7.69 -4.59
CA ALA A 308 12.85 8.18 -4.73
C ALA A 308 13.10 9.52 -4.03
N LEU A 309 12.06 10.33 -3.87
CA LEU A 309 12.11 11.64 -3.24
C LEU A 309 11.45 11.66 -1.84
N ALA A 310 11.15 10.51 -1.25
CA ALA A 310 10.58 10.42 0.08
C ALA A 310 11.60 10.76 1.19
N GLY A 311 11.10 10.88 2.41
CA GLY A 311 11.90 11.23 3.59
C GLY A 311 12.32 12.69 3.59
N ASP A 312 13.57 12.96 3.86
CA ASP A 312 14.12 14.32 3.93
C ASP A 312 14.37 14.99 2.56
N ARG A 313 14.11 14.27 1.47
CA ARG A 313 14.02 14.85 0.11
C ARG A 313 12.58 15.19 -0.28
N ASP A 314 11.59 14.89 0.58
CA ASP A 314 10.19 15.19 0.33
C ASP A 314 9.93 16.68 0.56
N ASP A 315 9.43 17.35 -0.45
CA ASP A 315 8.98 18.75 -0.37
C ASP A 315 7.59 18.91 0.29
N GLY A 316 7.06 17.84 0.87
CA GLY A 316 5.72 17.74 1.47
C GLY A 316 4.62 17.31 0.50
N THR A 317 4.97 16.98 -0.76
CA THR A 317 4.01 16.60 -1.80
C THR A 317 4.20 15.18 -2.33
N ARG A 318 5.27 14.50 -1.94
CA ARG A 318 5.62 13.17 -2.49
C ARG A 318 4.85 12.05 -1.78
N LEU A 319 5.26 11.79 -0.55
CA LEU A 319 4.66 10.82 0.36
C LEU A 319 4.58 11.43 1.77
N PRO A 320 3.73 12.45 1.96
CA PRO A 320 3.68 13.21 3.21
C PRO A 320 3.32 12.36 4.43
N GLY A 321 2.59 11.27 4.24
CA GLY A 321 2.27 10.31 5.30
C GLY A 321 3.50 9.60 5.87
N LEU A 322 4.65 9.65 5.18
CA LEU A 322 5.90 9.06 5.65
C LEU A 322 6.80 10.03 6.45
N ALA A 323 6.36 11.25 6.69
CA ALA A 323 7.16 12.24 7.42
C ALA A 323 7.64 11.75 8.80
N PHE A 324 6.88 10.84 9.43
CA PHE A 324 7.25 10.21 10.71
C PHE A 324 8.51 9.33 10.63
N ALA A 325 8.80 8.76 9.46
CA ALA A 325 9.96 7.89 9.26
C ALA A 325 11.26 8.68 9.00
N GLY A 326 11.16 9.97 8.66
CA GLY A 326 12.32 10.83 8.44
C GLY A 326 13.30 10.27 7.42
N GLY A 327 14.58 10.20 7.78
CA GLY A 327 15.64 9.67 6.92
C GLY A 327 15.49 8.18 6.57
N PHE A 328 14.76 7.40 7.35
CA PHE A 328 14.47 5.98 7.05
C PHE A 328 13.50 5.81 5.87
N ALA A 329 12.75 6.83 5.50
CA ALA A 329 11.93 6.79 4.30
C ALA A 329 12.73 7.02 3.00
N ARG A 330 14.04 7.22 3.07
CA ARG A 330 14.91 7.36 1.89
C ARG A 330 15.11 6.03 1.17
N PRO A 331 14.91 5.96 -0.14
CA PRO A 331 15.27 4.76 -0.88
C PRO A 331 16.78 4.62 -1.03
N GLN A 332 17.22 3.40 -1.18
CA GLN A 332 18.55 3.12 -1.68
C GLN A 332 18.55 3.33 -3.20
N PHE A 333 19.46 4.16 -3.69
CA PHE A 333 19.69 4.26 -5.13
C PHE A 333 20.68 3.16 -5.56
N ASP A 334 20.40 2.53 -6.69
CA ASP A 334 21.32 1.59 -7.30
C ASP A 334 22.64 2.27 -7.65
N TRP A 335 22.53 3.52 -8.11
CA TRP A 335 23.69 4.31 -8.49
C TRP A 335 23.54 5.79 -8.10
N VAL A 336 24.61 6.32 -7.51
CA VAL A 336 24.82 7.77 -7.33
C VAL A 336 26.04 8.15 -8.14
N ILE A 337 25.85 8.98 -9.16
CA ILE A 337 26.85 9.26 -10.21
C ILE A 337 27.14 10.76 -10.27
N PRO A 338 28.36 11.24 -9.92
CA PRO A 338 28.76 12.61 -10.21
C PRO A 338 28.83 12.88 -11.71
N PHE A 339 28.38 14.03 -12.17
CA PHE A 339 28.45 14.41 -13.59
C PHE A 339 29.86 14.32 -14.16
N SER A 340 30.88 14.75 -13.42
CA SER A 340 32.28 14.71 -13.82
C SER A 340 32.83 13.31 -14.12
N THR A 341 32.09 12.26 -13.71
CA THR A 341 32.47 10.87 -13.99
C THR A 341 31.87 10.28 -15.26
N LEU A 342 31.06 11.06 -15.98
CA LEU A 342 30.51 10.64 -17.26
C LEU A 342 31.58 10.68 -18.36
N PRO A 343 31.54 9.78 -19.37
CA PRO A 343 30.49 8.80 -19.63
C PRO A 343 30.52 7.59 -18.69
N ARG A 344 29.36 7.01 -18.41
CA ARG A 344 29.21 5.82 -17.58
C ARG A 344 28.26 4.80 -18.21
N ARG A 345 28.62 3.54 -18.07
CA ARG A 345 27.72 2.39 -18.22
C ARG A 345 27.47 1.82 -16.84
N VAL A 346 26.23 1.69 -16.46
CA VAL A 346 25.80 1.10 -15.19
C VAL A 346 24.89 -0.09 -15.47
N ILE A 347 24.94 -1.10 -14.62
CA ILE A 347 24.11 -2.30 -14.71
C ILE A 347 23.38 -2.38 -13.39
N SER A 348 22.10 -2.75 -13.40
CA SER A 348 21.31 -2.95 -12.19
C SER A 348 22.08 -3.78 -11.16
N GLY A 349 22.07 -3.34 -9.91
CA GLY A 349 22.72 -4.08 -8.81
C GLY A 349 22.05 -5.44 -8.57
N ALA A 350 20.71 -5.48 -8.75
CA ALA A 350 19.89 -6.68 -8.80
C ALA A 350 18.91 -6.60 -9.98
N PRO A 351 18.42 -7.72 -10.51
CA PRO A 351 17.35 -7.69 -11.52
C PRO A 351 16.09 -7.05 -10.94
N VAL A 352 15.48 -6.15 -11.71
CA VAL A 352 14.26 -5.44 -11.32
C VAL A 352 13.07 -6.38 -11.48
N GLY A 353 12.41 -6.70 -10.38
CA GLY A 353 11.20 -7.55 -10.37
C GLY A 353 9.97 -6.82 -10.92
N PRO A 354 8.89 -7.53 -11.26
CA PRO A 354 7.63 -6.92 -11.67
C PRO A 354 7.14 -5.91 -10.64
N SER A 355 6.73 -4.72 -11.08
CA SER A 355 6.39 -3.55 -10.25
C SER A 355 7.56 -2.95 -9.41
N GLY A 356 8.75 -3.51 -9.48
CA GLY A 356 9.97 -2.93 -8.92
C GLY A 356 10.55 -1.81 -9.78
N ALA A 357 11.50 -1.07 -9.22
CA ALA A 357 12.11 0.09 -9.88
C ALA A 357 13.65 0.10 -9.79
N GLU A 358 14.31 0.38 -10.90
CA GLU A 358 15.69 0.84 -10.97
C GLU A 358 15.73 2.33 -10.66
N LEU A 359 16.52 2.76 -9.69
CA LEU A 359 16.67 4.16 -9.30
C LEU A 359 18.11 4.63 -9.44
N ILE A 360 18.33 5.64 -10.30
CA ILE A 360 19.66 6.21 -10.53
C ILE A 360 19.62 7.71 -10.23
N TRP A 361 20.60 8.16 -9.46
CA TRP A 361 20.78 9.56 -9.10
C TRP A 361 22.06 10.10 -9.75
N VAL A 362 21.95 11.12 -10.59
CA VAL A 362 23.10 11.81 -11.19
C VAL A 362 23.22 13.20 -10.56
N GLU A 363 24.32 13.47 -9.87
CA GLU A 363 24.64 14.77 -9.31
C GLU A 363 25.05 15.74 -10.41
N LEU A 364 24.46 16.93 -10.42
CA LEU A 364 24.70 17.94 -11.45
C LEU A 364 25.39 19.22 -10.92
N ASP A 365 25.90 19.19 -9.70
CA ASP A 365 26.52 20.38 -9.10
C ASP A 365 27.74 20.87 -9.89
N ASP A 366 28.53 19.96 -10.43
CA ASP A 366 29.73 20.21 -11.25
C ASP A 366 29.46 20.29 -12.77
N ALA A 367 28.22 20.07 -13.21
CA ALA A 367 27.85 20.18 -14.61
C ALA A 367 27.74 21.65 -15.04
N PRO A 368 28.27 22.07 -16.20
CA PRO A 368 28.03 23.41 -16.70
C PRO A 368 26.56 23.60 -17.10
N LEU A 369 26.07 24.85 -16.98
CA LEU A 369 24.73 25.17 -17.47
C LEU A 369 24.62 24.90 -18.96
N GLY A 370 23.54 24.25 -19.38
CA GLY A 370 23.34 23.83 -20.76
C GLY A 370 24.06 22.53 -21.16
N ALA A 371 24.80 21.90 -20.22
CA ALA A 371 25.36 20.56 -20.48
C ALA A 371 24.25 19.59 -20.90
N VAL A 372 24.52 18.78 -21.91
CA VAL A 372 23.60 17.77 -22.42
C VAL A 372 24.09 16.39 -22.01
N ILE A 373 23.22 15.60 -21.42
CA ILE A 373 23.44 14.21 -21.07
C ILE A 373 22.55 13.35 -21.97
N GLY A 374 23.19 12.45 -22.73
CA GLY A 374 22.49 11.38 -23.45
C GLY A 374 22.21 10.24 -22.47
N PHE A 375 20.98 9.79 -22.43
CA PHE A 375 20.52 8.62 -21.68
C PHE A 375 20.11 7.54 -22.67
N ARG A 376 20.52 6.30 -22.40
CA ARG A 376 19.99 5.11 -23.06
C ARG A 376 19.89 3.99 -22.02
N ALA A 377 18.73 3.36 -21.96
CA ALA A 377 18.49 2.15 -21.17
C ALA A 377 18.21 0.96 -22.09
N GLU A 378 18.66 -0.20 -21.71
CA GLU A 378 18.40 -1.49 -22.37
C GLU A 378 18.07 -2.53 -21.30
N TRP A 379 17.15 -3.47 -21.58
CA TRP A 379 16.77 -4.54 -20.67
C TRP A 379 16.68 -5.89 -21.39
N GLU A 380 16.91 -6.98 -20.64
CA GLU A 380 17.16 -8.30 -21.22
C GLU A 380 15.85 -9.10 -21.41
N ALA A 381 15.01 -9.15 -20.38
CA ALA A 381 13.80 -9.97 -20.40
C ALA A 381 12.71 -9.38 -21.31
N PRO A 382 11.77 -10.22 -21.82
CA PRO A 382 10.64 -9.77 -22.61
C PRO A 382 9.53 -9.16 -21.74
N VAL A 383 9.92 -8.19 -20.89
CA VAL A 383 9.05 -7.43 -20.00
C VAL A 383 8.95 -5.99 -20.50
N ALA A 384 7.88 -5.31 -20.11
CA ALA A 384 7.75 -3.89 -20.37
C ALA A 384 8.46 -3.08 -19.30
N PHE A 385 9.15 -2.03 -19.73
CA PHE A 385 9.69 -1.02 -18.84
C PHE A 385 9.12 0.34 -19.17
N GLN A 386 8.79 1.11 -18.13
CA GLN A 386 8.52 2.53 -18.24
C GLN A 386 9.67 3.31 -17.60
N TRP A 387 10.25 4.22 -18.37
CA TRP A 387 11.34 5.09 -17.91
C TRP A 387 10.88 6.52 -17.82
N ARG A 388 11.35 7.22 -16.80
CA ARG A 388 11.15 8.66 -16.65
C ARG A 388 12.38 9.31 -16.05
N ILE A 389 12.64 10.54 -16.48
CA ILE A 389 13.75 11.34 -15.99
C ILE A 389 13.20 12.63 -15.42
N LEU A 390 13.67 13.00 -14.24
CA LEU A 390 13.28 14.19 -13.51
C LEU A 390 14.52 14.98 -13.12
N LEU A 391 14.57 16.24 -13.51
CA LEU A 391 15.52 17.19 -12.96
C LEU A 391 14.96 17.79 -11.69
N VAL A 392 15.75 17.77 -10.61
CA VAL A 392 15.35 18.27 -9.29
C VAL A 392 16.33 19.29 -8.76
N ASP A 393 15.84 20.17 -7.89
CA ASP A 393 16.68 21.09 -7.11
C ASP A 393 17.27 20.40 -5.86
N ARG A 394 17.97 21.18 -5.01
CA ARG A 394 18.55 20.67 -3.76
C ARG A 394 17.51 20.16 -2.76
N GLN A 395 16.27 20.64 -2.84
CA GLN A 395 15.16 20.28 -1.97
C GLN A 395 14.30 19.14 -2.55
N GLY A 396 14.71 18.55 -3.69
CA GLY A 396 13.94 17.50 -4.34
C GLY A 396 12.71 17.99 -5.12
N ARG A 397 12.53 19.31 -5.29
CA ARG A 397 11.42 19.87 -6.07
C ARG A 397 11.66 19.71 -7.55
N ASP A 398 10.57 19.45 -8.28
CA ASP A 398 10.61 19.31 -9.74
C ASP A 398 11.07 20.60 -10.41
N VAL A 399 12.19 20.53 -11.12
CA VAL A 399 12.62 21.58 -12.03
C VAL A 399 12.10 21.31 -13.43
N ARG A 400 12.24 20.07 -13.91
CA ARG A 400 11.80 19.66 -15.24
C ARG A 400 11.63 18.16 -15.34
N ARG A 401 10.53 17.71 -15.96
CA ARG A 401 10.35 16.34 -16.43
C ARG A 401 10.86 16.22 -17.86
N VAL A 402 11.50 15.10 -18.19
CA VAL A 402 12.06 14.83 -19.51
C VAL A 402 11.41 13.58 -20.07
N ASP A 403 10.87 13.70 -21.28
CA ASP A 403 10.27 12.58 -21.97
C ASP A 403 11.36 11.64 -22.49
N VAL A 404 11.05 10.34 -22.41
CA VAL A 404 11.90 9.25 -22.86
C VAL A 404 11.26 8.62 -24.09
N THR A 405 12.04 8.40 -25.13
CA THR A 405 11.59 7.75 -26.36
C THR A 405 11.82 6.25 -26.26
N PHE A 406 10.77 5.46 -26.46
CA PHE A 406 10.84 4.01 -26.39
C PHE A 406 11.01 3.37 -27.75
N GLN A 407 11.84 2.33 -27.79
CA GLN A 407 12.00 1.43 -28.93
C GLN A 407 11.61 0.02 -28.48
N GLU A 408 10.31 -0.25 -28.42
CA GLU A 408 9.74 -1.48 -27.84
C GLU A 408 10.37 -2.76 -28.40
N ARG A 409 10.52 -2.85 -29.73
CA ARG A 409 11.14 -4.02 -30.38
C ARG A 409 12.61 -4.21 -30.00
N ALA A 410 13.32 -3.13 -29.70
CA ALA A 410 14.71 -3.15 -29.28
C ALA A 410 14.87 -3.29 -27.76
N ARG A 411 13.77 -3.28 -27.01
CA ARG A 411 13.80 -3.25 -25.53
C ARG A 411 14.77 -2.18 -25.05
N SER A 412 14.63 -1.00 -25.56
CA SER A 412 15.46 0.15 -25.21
C SER A 412 14.67 1.45 -25.13
N ALA A 413 15.24 2.39 -24.39
CA ALA A 413 14.70 3.72 -24.21
C ALA A 413 15.81 4.75 -24.26
N ASP A 414 15.56 5.89 -24.93
CA ASP A 414 16.55 6.94 -25.15
C ASP A 414 15.99 8.32 -24.75
N ALA A 415 16.88 9.18 -24.23
CA ALA A 415 16.55 10.57 -23.97
C ALA A 415 17.78 11.49 -24.12
N ARG A 416 17.53 12.78 -24.32
CA ARG A 416 18.54 13.85 -24.22
C ARG A 416 18.10 14.83 -23.13
N VAL A 417 18.94 14.97 -22.13
CA VAL A 417 18.66 15.78 -20.95
C VAL A 417 19.60 16.97 -20.94
N MET A 418 19.07 18.15 -21.08
CA MET A 418 19.84 19.39 -20.95
C MET A 418 19.70 19.90 -19.52
N ARG A 419 20.84 20.14 -18.84
CA ARG A 419 20.86 20.78 -17.54
C ARG A 419 20.27 22.18 -17.65
N THR A 420 19.20 22.44 -16.90
CA THR A 420 18.58 23.76 -16.78
C THR A 420 19.01 24.45 -15.48
N ASP A 421 18.80 25.75 -15.42
CA ASP A 421 19.02 26.50 -14.18
C ASP A 421 18.16 25.95 -13.04
N GLY A 422 18.71 25.97 -11.84
CA GLY A 422 18.09 25.38 -10.64
C GLY A 422 18.24 23.87 -10.50
N ALA A 423 18.50 23.10 -11.57
CA ALA A 423 18.69 21.66 -11.49
C ALA A 423 20.01 21.31 -10.78
N LYS A 424 19.93 20.50 -9.74
CA LYS A 424 21.05 20.02 -8.94
C LYS A 424 21.25 18.52 -9.05
N ALA A 425 20.24 17.79 -9.45
CA ALA A 425 20.35 16.38 -9.74
C ALA A 425 19.40 15.96 -10.87
N MET A 426 19.72 14.82 -11.46
CA MET A 426 18.87 14.12 -12.41
C MET A 426 18.51 12.77 -11.79
N LEU A 427 17.24 12.59 -11.48
CA LEU A 427 16.68 11.32 -11.04
C LEU A 427 16.18 10.56 -12.26
N ILE A 428 16.60 9.32 -12.41
CA ILE A 428 16.15 8.39 -13.43
C ILE A 428 15.44 7.25 -12.72
N ALA A 429 14.20 6.97 -13.12
CA ALA A 429 13.44 5.83 -12.64
C ALA A 429 13.02 4.94 -13.81
N GLY A 430 13.31 3.65 -13.71
CA GLY A 430 12.86 2.63 -14.65
C GLY A 430 12.06 1.57 -13.90
N VAL A 431 10.80 1.36 -14.27
CA VAL A 431 9.89 0.42 -13.62
C VAL A 431 9.63 -0.76 -14.54
N ASN A 432 9.80 -1.97 -14.01
CA ASN A 432 9.37 -3.19 -14.68
C ASN A 432 7.84 -3.32 -14.49
N LEU A 433 7.09 -3.23 -15.56
CA LEU A 433 5.63 -3.31 -15.54
C LEU A 433 5.09 -4.76 -15.59
N GLY A 434 5.98 -5.75 -15.67
CA GLY A 434 5.60 -7.14 -15.83
C GLY A 434 5.73 -7.66 -17.27
N GLY A 435 5.25 -8.88 -17.50
CA GLY A 435 5.37 -9.58 -18.78
C GLY A 435 4.62 -8.89 -19.92
N VAL A 436 5.15 -9.03 -21.13
CA VAL A 436 4.49 -8.60 -22.36
C VAL A 436 3.79 -9.82 -22.97
N ASP A 437 2.77 -10.34 -22.32
CA ASP A 437 1.87 -11.32 -22.90
C ASP A 437 0.65 -10.58 -23.48
N LEU A 438 0.25 -10.96 -24.69
CA LEU A 438 -0.94 -10.36 -25.33
C LEU A 438 -2.23 -10.68 -24.57
N ALA A 439 -2.24 -11.78 -23.79
CA ALA A 439 -3.38 -12.18 -22.98
C ALA A 439 -3.43 -11.42 -21.64
N TYR A 440 -2.26 -11.12 -21.06
CA TYR A 440 -2.10 -10.48 -19.76
C TYR A 440 -1.04 -9.37 -19.82
N PRO A 441 -1.29 -8.31 -20.57
CA PRO A 441 -0.28 -7.28 -20.73
C PRO A 441 -0.07 -6.54 -19.41
N PHE A 442 1.17 -6.48 -18.95
CA PHE A 442 1.60 -5.70 -17.80
C PHE A 442 0.99 -6.11 -16.44
N ASP A 443 0.72 -7.38 -16.28
CA ASP A 443 0.30 -7.91 -15.01
C ASP A 443 1.54 -8.27 -14.18
N PRO A 444 1.79 -7.61 -13.04
CA PRO A 444 3.02 -7.79 -12.29
C PRO A 444 3.04 -9.05 -11.42
N ASP A 445 1.91 -9.71 -11.18
CA ASP A 445 1.85 -10.92 -10.37
C ASP A 445 1.63 -12.21 -11.17
N ILE A 446 1.61 -12.12 -12.51
CA ILE A 446 1.68 -13.30 -13.38
C ILE A 446 2.95 -14.09 -13.11
N ARG A 447 2.78 -15.39 -12.90
CA ARG A 447 3.90 -16.32 -12.70
C ARG A 447 4.34 -16.99 -14.02
N PRO A 448 5.64 -17.28 -14.17
CA PRO A 448 6.72 -16.92 -13.27
C PRO A 448 6.99 -15.41 -13.27
N PHE A 449 7.31 -14.85 -12.11
CA PHE A 449 7.77 -13.48 -12.05
C PHE A 449 9.05 -13.33 -12.86
N GLU A 450 9.05 -12.48 -13.88
CA GLU A 450 10.22 -12.27 -14.74
C GLU A 450 10.98 -11.00 -14.32
N PRO A 451 11.99 -11.11 -13.44
CA PRO A 451 12.88 -10.00 -13.18
C PRO A 451 13.77 -9.74 -14.38
N SER A 452 14.11 -8.49 -14.62
CA SER A 452 14.99 -8.11 -15.74
C SER A 452 16.15 -7.25 -15.27
N ALA A 453 17.36 -7.63 -15.65
CA ALA A 453 18.50 -6.75 -15.53
C ALA A 453 18.43 -5.62 -16.55
N CYS A 454 18.80 -4.43 -16.12
CA CYS A 454 18.89 -3.24 -16.95
C CYS A 454 20.34 -2.79 -17.12
N THR A 455 20.68 -2.28 -18.29
CA THR A 455 21.93 -1.55 -18.54
C THR A 455 21.59 -0.13 -18.93
N VAL A 456 22.19 0.84 -18.25
CA VAL A 456 21.99 2.27 -18.53
C VAL A 456 23.32 2.88 -18.97
N TYR A 457 23.27 3.60 -20.07
CA TYR A 457 24.38 4.36 -20.62
C TYR A 457 24.11 5.86 -20.44
N LEU A 458 25.03 6.55 -19.82
CA LEU A 458 25.01 8.00 -19.63
C LEU A 458 26.22 8.59 -20.30
N VAL A 459 26.01 9.48 -21.26
CA VAL A 459 27.10 10.10 -22.02
C VAL A 459 26.95 11.63 -22.03
N THR A 460 28.07 12.35 -21.95
CA THR A 460 28.05 13.81 -22.19
C THR A 460 28.09 14.07 -23.69
N MET A 461 27.28 15.01 -24.17
CA MET A 461 27.14 15.35 -25.58
C MET A 461 27.59 16.79 -25.86
#